data_f6f10a30f96d89342e0462023108d5d7
#
_entry.id   f6f10a30f96d89342e0462023108d5d7
#
_cell.length_a   1.000
_cell.length_b   1.000
_cell.length_c   1.000
_cell.angle_alpha   90.00
_cell.angle_beta   90.00
_cell.angle_gamma   90.00
#
_symmetry.space_group_name_H-M   'P 1'
#
loop_
_entity.id
_entity.type
_entity.pdbx_description
1 polymer ?
#
loop_
_entity_poly.entity_id
_entity_poly.type
_entity_poly.pdbx_seq_one_letter_code
_entity_poly.pdbx_strand_id
1 'polypeptide(L)' 'MKTYTSPYEIGIGDNVNYNFMNYQVLINYVKGETDAKGYTPKSNRTILIDDNDNRIVCDDYKQLIIEEAA' A
#
# COMPACT_ATOMS: atom_id res chain seq x y z
N MET A 1 11.83 7.95 10.81
CA MET A 1 10.99 6.92 10.14
C MET A 1 9.58 7.45 10.01
N LYS A 2 9.05 7.39 8.81
CA LYS A 2 7.72 7.92 8.54
C LYS A 2 6.77 6.80 8.12
N THR A 3 5.58 6.78 8.72
CA THR A 3 4.56 5.79 8.41
C THR A 3 3.25 6.50 8.03
N TYR A 4 2.34 5.76 7.40
CA TYR A 4 1.03 6.33 7.07
C TYR A 4 0.16 6.42 8.32
N THR A 5 -0.56 7.52 8.48
CA THR A 5 -1.50 7.72 9.59
C THR A 5 -2.92 7.35 9.20
N SER A 6 -3.16 7.19 7.90
CA SER A 6 -4.48 6.86 7.36
C SER A 6 -4.30 6.07 6.06
N PRO A 7 -5.18 5.09 5.77
CA PRO A 7 -5.11 4.37 4.50
C PRO A 7 -5.37 5.26 3.29
N TYR A 8 -5.98 6.42 3.48
CA TYR A 8 -6.23 7.37 2.40
C TYR A 8 -4.97 8.09 1.93
N GLU A 9 -3.91 8.08 2.73
CA GLU A 9 -2.65 8.74 2.38
C GLU A 9 -1.80 7.91 1.42
N ILE A 10 -2.10 6.62 1.29
CA ILE A 10 -1.29 5.72 0.47
C ILE A 10 -1.54 6.02 -1.01
N GLY A 11 -0.48 6.39 -1.73
CA GLY A 11 -0.55 6.70 -3.15
C GLY A 11 0.02 5.57 -4.01
N ILE A 12 -0.63 5.30 -5.15
CA ILE A 12 -0.09 4.37 -6.13
C ILE A 12 1.26 4.90 -6.60
N GLY A 13 2.27 4.04 -6.59
CA GLY A 13 3.63 4.42 -6.95
C GLY A 13 4.51 4.84 -5.79
N ASP A 14 3.96 4.94 -4.57
CA ASP A 14 4.75 5.26 -3.39
C ASP A 14 5.79 4.17 -3.15
N ASN A 15 6.99 4.57 -2.76
CA ASN A 15 8.05 3.64 -2.36
C ASN A 15 7.94 3.40 -0.86
N VAL A 16 7.85 2.12 -0.49
CA VAL A 16 7.67 1.74 0.90
C VAL A 16 8.60 0.59 1.27
N ASN A 17 8.90 0.47 2.57
CA ASN A 17 9.58 -0.69 3.12
C ASN A 17 8.56 -1.50 3.93
N TYR A 18 8.54 -2.80 3.70
CA TYR A 18 7.67 -3.72 4.40
C TYR A 18 8.44 -5.00 4.70
N ASN A 19 8.50 -5.39 5.96
CA ASN A 19 9.28 -6.56 6.40
C ASN A 19 10.72 -6.51 5.93
N PHE A 20 11.35 -5.33 6.03
CA PHE A 20 12.76 -5.08 5.68
C PHE A 20 13.05 -5.19 4.18
N MET A 21 12.02 -5.17 3.34
CA MET A 21 12.20 -5.21 1.89
C MET A 21 11.52 -4.02 1.23
N ASN A 22 12.08 -3.57 0.11
CA ASN A 22 11.57 -2.42 -0.62
C ASN A 22 10.54 -2.82 -1.65
N TYR A 23 9.44 -2.09 -1.65
CA TYR A 23 8.34 -2.31 -2.59
C TYR A 23 7.82 -0.97 -3.11
N GLN A 24 6.98 -1.06 -4.12
CA GLN A 24 6.22 0.07 -4.62
C GLN A 24 4.73 -0.27 -4.49
N VAL A 25 3.92 0.73 -4.15
CA VAL A 25 2.48 0.53 -4.03
C VAL A 25 1.88 0.38 -5.43
N LEU A 26 1.24 -0.75 -5.69
CA LEU A 26 0.58 -1.02 -6.97
C LEU A 26 -0.89 -0.65 -6.92
N ILE A 27 -1.60 -1.09 -5.88
CA ILE A 27 -3.02 -0.83 -5.69
C ILE A 27 -3.26 -0.64 -4.20
N ASN A 28 -4.17 0.26 -3.84
CA ASN A 28 -4.58 0.45 -2.46
C ASN A 28 -6.10 0.37 -2.35
N TYR A 29 -6.58 -0.63 -1.61
CA TYR A 29 -8.00 -0.78 -1.31
C TYR A 29 -8.29 -0.25 0.09
N VAL A 30 -9.25 0.67 0.19
CA VAL A 30 -9.68 1.23 1.47
C VAL A 30 -11.07 0.70 1.81
N LYS A 31 -11.23 0.22 3.03
CA LYS A 31 -12.49 -0.32 3.52
C LYS A 31 -13.63 0.67 3.29
N GLY A 32 -14.70 0.21 2.64
CA GLY A 32 -15.90 1.00 2.41
C GLY A 32 -15.83 1.94 1.22
N GLU A 33 -14.67 2.06 0.55
CA GLU A 33 -14.52 2.92 -0.62
C GLU A 33 -14.78 2.14 -1.89
N THR A 34 -15.84 2.48 -2.60
CA THR A 34 -16.19 1.81 -3.86
C THR A 34 -15.29 2.32 -4.98
N ASP A 35 -14.64 1.40 -5.70
CA ASP A 35 -13.79 1.77 -6.83
C ASP A 35 -14.60 2.03 -8.10
N ALA A 36 -13.91 2.38 -9.19
CA ALA A 36 -14.55 2.71 -10.47
C ALA A 36 -15.30 1.52 -11.08
N LYS A 37 -14.97 0.30 -10.65
CA LYS A 37 -15.62 -0.93 -11.14
C LYS A 37 -16.79 -1.37 -10.26
N GLY A 38 -17.08 -0.61 -9.21
CA GLY A 38 -18.17 -0.92 -8.29
C GLY A 38 -17.81 -1.88 -7.17
N TYR A 39 -16.52 -2.18 -7.00
CA TYR A 39 -16.06 -3.04 -5.91
C TYR A 39 -15.89 -2.24 -4.63
N THR A 40 -16.46 -2.72 -3.53
CA THR A 40 -16.31 -2.11 -2.21
C THR A 40 -15.54 -3.06 -1.30
N PRO A 41 -14.28 -2.75 -0.96
CA PRO A 41 -13.49 -3.60 -0.07
C PRO A 41 -14.10 -3.71 1.32
N LYS A 42 -13.97 -4.88 1.93
CA LYS A 42 -14.42 -5.14 3.30
C LYS A 42 -13.33 -4.86 4.32
N SER A 43 -12.11 -4.67 3.88
CA SER A 43 -10.96 -4.36 4.74
C SER A 43 -9.94 -3.55 3.96
N ASN A 44 -9.06 -2.85 4.69
CA ASN A 44 -7.94 -2.17 4.07
C ASN A 44 -6.94 -3.20 3.55
N ARG A 45 -6.48 -3.00 2.32
CA ARG A 45 -5.54 -3.94 1.70
C ARG A 45 -4.69 -3.19 0.69
N THR A 46 -3.38 -3.29 0.83
CA THR A 46 -2.44 -2.64 -0.08
C THR A 46 -1.67 -3.72 -0.83
N ILE A 47 -1.68 -3.65 -2.14
CA ILE A 47 -0.93 -4.57 -3.01
C ILE A 47 0.40 -3.90 -3.32
N LEU A 48 1.48 -4.60 -2.99
CA LEU A 48 2.85 -4.12 -3.20
C LEU A 48 3.52 -4.95 -4.28
N ILE A 49 4.43 -4.31 -5.00
CA ILE A 49 5.20 -4.98 -6.05
C ILE A 49 6.69 -4.67 -5.85
N ASP A 50 7.53 -5.68 -6.03
CA ASP A 50 8.99 -5.51 -5.96
C ASP A 50 9.60 -5.37 -7.36
N ASP A 51 10.93 -5.26 -7.43
CA ASP A 51 11.65 -5.09 -8.69
C ASP A 51 11.57 -6.32 -9.60
N ASN A 52 11.19 -7.47 -9.06
CA ASN A 52 11.07 -8.71 -9.82
C ASN A 52 9.62 -9.01 -10.21
N ASP A 53 8.73 -8.01 -10.09
CA ASP A 53 7.30 -8.15 -10.37
C ASP A 53 6.57 -9.12 -9.44
N ASN A 54 7.14 -9.43 -8.28
CA ASN A 54 6.46 -10.20 -7.25
C ASN A 54 5.47 -9.30 -6.51
N ARG A 55 4.25 -9.77 -6.37
CA ARG A 55 3.18 -9.03 -5.68
C ARG A 55 2.89 -9.66 -4.35
N ILE A 56 2.76 -8.80 -3.33
CA ILE A 56 2.36 -9.24 -1.99
C ILE A 56 1.22 -8.35 -1.50
N VAL A 57 0.50 -8.84 -0.50
CA VAL A 57 -0.61 -8.11 0.10
C VAL A 57 -0.22 -7.69 1.51
N CYS A 58 -0.39 -6.41 1.82
CA CYS A 58 -0.24 -5.88 3.17
C CYS A 58 -1.63 -5.54 3.70
N ASP A 59 -2.04 -6.22 4.77
CA ASP A 59 -3.36 -6.02 5.38
C ASP A 59 -3.38 -4.88 6.40
N ASP A 60 -2.21 -4.41 6.83
CA ASP A 60 -2.10 -3.36 7.82
C ASP A 60 -1.15 -2.28 7.33
N TYR A 61 -1.70 -1.18 6.85
CA TYR A 61 -0.94 -0.05 6.33
C TYR A 61 0.02 0.55 7.37
N LYS A 62 -0.24 0.33 8.65
CA LYS A 62 0.63 0.85 9.72
C LYS A 62 2.01 0.18 9.73
N GLN A 63 2.13 -0.97 9.08
CA GLN A 63 3.40 -1.68 8.98
C GLN A 63 4.25 -1.17 7.80
N LEU A 64 3.70 -0.30 6.96
CA LEU A 64 4.44 0.26 5.84
C LEU A 64 5.25 1.46 6.29
N ILE A 65 6.54 1.45 5.96
CA ILE A 65 7.45 2.58 6.20
C ILE A 65 7.62 3.31 4.88
N ILE A 66 7.29 4.60 4.87
CA ILE A 66 7.40 5.41 3.66
C ILE A 66 8.88 5.70 3.40
N GLU A 67 9.35 5.35 2.22
CA GLU A 67 10.70 5.73 1.80
C GLU A 67 10.66 7.08 1.14
N GLU A 68 11.36 8.02 1.73
CA GLU A 68 11.45 9.36 1.19
C GLU A 68 12.59 9.42 0.19
N ALA A 69 12.35 10.06 -0.95
CA ALA A 69 13.39 10.30 -1.93
C ALA A 69 14.44 11.23 -1.31
N ALA A 70 15.69 10.85 -1.45
CA ALA A 70 16.79 11.66 -0.95
C ALA A 70 16.90 12.96 -1.75
#